data_63647c775ce60532ec7186ec7cea0a16
#
_entry.id   63647c775ce60532ec7186ec7cea0a16
#
_cell.length_a   1.000
_cell.length_b   1.000
_cell.length_c   1.000
_cell.angle_alpha   90.00
_cell.angle_beta   90.00
_cell.angle_gamma   90.00
#
_symmetry.space_group_name_H-M   'P 1'
#
loop_
_entity.id
_entity.type
_entity.pdbx_description
1 polymer ?
#
loop_
_entity_poly.entity_id
_entity_poly.type
_entity_poly.pdbx_seq_one_letter_code
_entity_poly.pdbx_strand_id
1 'polypeptide(L)'
;MLTGRKFKLERETLGLILVAGRREALTIPVGAIVRVVSGDGDQMADVVWDGQAVQMFTVDIKVRGTEIEEHQRGIGLSASV
;
A
#
# COMPACT_ATOMS: atom_id res chain seq x y z
N MET A 1 -11.26 -0.07 8.13
CA MET A 1 -10.25 0.99 8.01
C MET A 1 -8.95 0.42 7.49
N LEU A 2 -8.34 1.15 6.57
CA LEU A 2 -7.11 0.68 5.94
C LEU A 2 -5.85 1.25 6.54
N THR A 3 -5.94 2.37 7.25
CA THR A 3 -4.76 3.06 7.77
C THR A 3 -3.96 2.14 8.69
N GLY A 4 -2.66 2.09 8.45
CA GLY A 4 -1.75 1.26 9.22
C GLY A 4 -1.62 -0.16 8.70
N ARG A 5 -2.43 -0.56 7.74
CA ARG A 5 -2.40 -1.92 7.21
C ARG A 5 -1.53 -1.98 5.98
N LYS A 6 -1.00 -3.16 5.73
CA LYS A 6 -0.18 -3.43 4.56
C LYS A 6 -0.94 -4.31 3.59
N PHE A 7 -0.72 -4.05 2.31
CA PHE A 7 -1.35 -4.83 1.24
C PHE A 7 -0.29 -5.22 0.23
N LYS A 8 -0.39 -6.46 -0.23
CA LYS A 8 0.43 -6.93 -1.33
C LYS A 8 -0.40 -6.83 -2.60
N LEU A 9 0.12 -6.15 -3.60
CA LEU A 9 -0.61 -5.95 -4.85
C LEU A 9 -0.53 -7.20 -5.71
N GLU A 10 -1.69 -7.68 -6.13
CA GLU A 10 -1.78 -8.88 -6.97
C GLU A 10 -1.74 -8.52 -8.44
N ARG A 11 -1.83 -7.25 -8.76
CA ARG A 11 -1.77 -6.74 -10.13
C ARG A 11 -1.05 -5.42 -10.14
N GLU A 12 -0.50 -5.07 -11.30
CA GLU A 12 0.05 -3.74 -11.50
C GLU A 12 -1.01 -2.70 -11.21
N THR A 13 -0.61 -1.63 -10.55
CA THR A 13 -1.57 -0.62 -10.10
C THR A 13 -0.98 0.76 -10.32
N LEU A 14 -1.82 1.68 -10.72
CA LEU A 14 -1.44 3.06 -10.89
C LEU A 14 -1.21 3.72 -9.55
N GLY A 15 -0.12 4.45 -9.43
CA GLY A 15 0.15 5.32 -8.30
C GLY A 15 0.50 6.70 -8.79
N LEU A 16 0.42 7.68 -7.89
CA LEU A 16 0.79 9.06 -8.20
C LEU A 16 1.84 9.50 -7.19
N ILE A 17 2.90 10.10 -7.68
CA ILE A 17 3.95 10.66 -6.83
C ILE A 17 4.08 12.13 -7.09
N LEU A 18 4.67 12.85 -6.16
CA LEU A 18 4.94 14.26 -6.30
C LEU A 18 6.40 14.44 -6.64
N VAL A 19 6.68 14.98 -7.81
CA VAL A 19 8.04 15.21 -8.28
C VAL A 19 8.17 16.68 -8.62
N ALA A 20 9.03 17.38 -7.90
CA ALA A 20 9.26 18.81 -8.11
C ALA A 20 7.95 19.60 -8.12
N GLY A 21 7.05 19.28 -7.20
CA GLY A 21 5.77 19.96 -7.05
C GLY A 21 4.71 19.53 -8.05
N ARG A 22 4.97 18.52 -8.87
CA ARG A 22 4.03 18.03 -9.87
C ARG A 22 3.68 16.59 -9.62
N ARG A 23 2.45 16.24 -9.87
CA ARG A 23 2.03 14.85 -9.77
C ARG A 23 2.40 14.10 -11.01
N GLU A 24 3.01 12.95 -10.84
CA GLU A 24 3.38 12.08 -11.94
C GLU A 24 2.86 10.69 -11.67
N ALA A 25 2.37 10.06 -12.72
CA ALA A 25 1.88 8.70 -12.63
C ALA A 25 3.05 7.72 -12.67
N LEU A 26 2.92 6.65 -11.92
CA LEU A 26 3.86 5.55 -12.02
C LEU A 26 3.09 4.25 -11.89
N THR A 27 3.72 3.17 -12.34
CA THR A 27 3.14 1.85 -12.22
C THR A 27 3.79 1.15 -11.04
N ILE A 28 2.95 0.72 -10.09
CA ILE A 28 3.41 -0.06 -8.97
C ILE A 28 3.31 -1.52 -9.40
N PRO A 29 4.42 -2.26 -9.35
CA PRO A 29 4.43 -3.60 -9.92
C PRO A 29 3.65 -4.61 -9.08
N VAL A 30 3.29 -5.71 -9.72
CA VAL A 30 2.69 -6.83 -9.02
C VAL A 30 3.66 -7.33 -7.96
N GLY A 31 3.13 -7.70 -6.81
CA GLY A 31 3.95 -8.17 -5.70
C GLY A 31 4.44 -7.07 -4.77
N ALA A 32 4.24 -5.81 -5.15
CA ALA A 32 4.65 -4.70 -4.29
C ALA A 32 3.83 -4.70 -3.01
N ILE A 33 4.48 -4.32 -1.92
CA ILE A 33 3.81 -4.20 -0.63
C ILE A 33 3.70 -2.72 -0.31
N VAL A 34 2.46 -2.28 -0.09
CA VAL A 34 2.19 -0.89 0.24
C VAL A 34 1.56 -0.81 1.63
N ARG A 35 1.93 0.21 2.37
CA ARG A 35 1.33 0.45 3.69
C ARG A 35 0.48 1.71 3.60
N VAL A 36 -0.76 1.62 4.03
CA VAL A 36 -1.65 2.77 4.02
C VAL A 36 -1.33 3.66 5.21
N VAL A 37 -1.08 4.92 4.94
CA VAL A 37 -0.72 5.90 5.97
C VAL A 37 -1.90 6.77 6.35
N SER A 38 -2.68 7.20 5.37
CA SER A 38 -3.82 8.06 5.64
C SER A 38 -4.75 8.08 4.44
N GLY A 39 -5.91 8.69 4.61
CA GLY A 39 -6.85 8.90 3.51
C GLY A 39 -7.75 7.73 3.22
N ASP A 40 -7.86 6.78 4.13
CA ASP A 40 -8.62 5.56 3.86
C ASP A 40 -10.12 5.79 3.74
N GLY A 41 -10.62 6.96 4.07
CA GLY A 41 -12.02 7.30 3.86
C GLY A 41 -12.26 8.06 2.57
N ASP A 42 -11.21 8.39 1.83
CA ASP A 42 -11.27 9.20 0.63
C ASP A 42 -11.11 8.34 -0.61
N GLN A 43 -11.28 8.98 -1.76
CA GLN A 43 -11.03 8.30 -3.03
C GLN A 43 -9.57 7.92 -3.18
N MET A 44 -8.68 8.76 -2.67
CA MET A 44 -7.24 8.53 -2.74
C MET A 44 -6.70 8.26 -1.34
N ALA A 45 -5.81 7.33 -1.23
CA ALA A 45 -5.13 7.04 0.01
C ALA A 45 -3.64 7.35 -0.16
N ASP A 46 -3.03 7.81 0.92
CA ASP A 46 -1.58 7.99 0.96
C ASP A 46 -0.96 6.70 1.46
N VAL A 47 -0.03 6.17 0.69
CA VAL A 47 0.64 4.93 1.04
C VAL A 47 2.15 5.13 0.97
N VAL A 48 2.87 4.22 1.59
CA VAL A 48 4.33 4.15 1.46
C VAL A 48 4.65 2.86 0.72
N TRP A 49 5.43 2.99 -0.34
CA TRP A 49 5.94 1.87 -1.11
C TRP A 49 7.42 2.08 -1.37
N ASP A 50 8.23 1.11 -0.96
CA ASP A 50 9.67 1.15 -1.17
C ASP A 50 10.29 2.44 -0.64
N GLY A 51 9.81 2.88 0.53
CA GLY A 51 10.31 4.09 1.17
C GLY A 51 9.81 5.38 0.56
N GLN A 52 8.92 5.33 -0.42
CA GLN A 52 8.39 6.49 -1.11
C GLN A 52 6.94 6.73 -0.77
N ALA A 53 6.56 8.00 -0.64
CA ALA A 53 5.16 8.35 -0.48
C ALA A 53 4.48 8.33 -1.85
N VAL A 54 3.39 7.60 -1.93
CA VAL A 54 2.63 7.42 -3.17
C VAL A 54 1.16 7.59 -2.84
N GLN A 55 0.40 8.15 -3.78
CA GLN A 55 -1.05 8.19 -3.66
C GLN A 55 -1.64 7.10 -4.56
N MET A 56 -2.63 6.40 -4.04
CA MET A 56 -3.31 5.36 -4.80
C MET A 56 -4.80 5.52 -4.65
N PHE A 57 -5.55 5.09 -5.65
CA PHE A 57 -7.00 5.03 -5.49
C PHE A 57 -7.32 3.98 -4.43
N THR A 58 -8.15 4.37 -3.49
CA THR A 58 -8.54 3.48 -2.39
C THR A 58 -9.17 2.20 -2.92
N VAL A 59 -10.00 2.32 -3.95
CA VAL A 59 -10.65 1.16 -4.54
C VAL A 59 -9.63 0.19 -5.13
N ASP A 60 -8.53 0.70 -5.70
CA ASP A 60 -7.50 -0.18 -6.25
C ASP A 60 -6.81 -0.99 -5.16
N ILE A 61 -6.57 -0.38 -4.01
CA ILE A 61 -5.98 -1.11 -2.90
C ILE A 61 -6.88 -2.27 -2.50
N LYS A 62 -8.18 -2.01 -2.40
CA LYS A 62 -9.13 -3.04 -1.98
C LYS A 62 -9.33 -4.13 -3.01
N VAL A 63 -9.35 -3.75 -4.29
CA VAL A 63 -9.65 -4.71 -5.36
C VAL A 63 -8.41 -5.47 -5.80
N ARG A 64 -7.27 -4.80 -5.84
CA ARG A 64 -6.05 -5.40 -6.39
C ARG A 64 -5.07 -5.84 -5.32
N GLY A 65 -5.31 -5.48 -4.06
CA GLY A 65 -4.41 -5.82 -2.98
C GLY A 65 -4.98 -6.88 -2.07
N THR A 66 -4.09 -7.65 -1.45
CA THR A 66 -4.44 -8.61 -0.42
C THR A 66 -3.77 -8.16 0.85
N GLU A 67 -4.56 -8.03 1.91
CA GLU A 67 -4.03 -7.55 3.17
C GLU A 67 -3.05 -8.54 3.77
N ILE A 68 -1.94 -8.02 4.29
CA ILE A 68 -0.93 -8.79 4.99
C ILE A 68 -0.99 -8.41 6.46
N GLU A 69 -1.10 -9.39 7.33
CA GLU A 69 -1.20 -9.14 8.76
C GLU A 69 0.17 -9.23 9.39
N GLU A 70 0.65 -8.08 9.80
CA GLU A 70 1.99 -8.01 10.40
C GLU A 70 2.10 -8.77 11.70
N HIS A 71 1.06 -8.68 12.51
CA HIS A 71 1.13 -9.34 13.82
C HIS A 71 1.19 -10.85 13.70
N GLN A 72 0.66 -11.40 12.63
CA GLN A 72 0.78 -12.84 12.38
C GLN A 72 2.23 -13.22 12.18
N ARG A 73 2.96 -12.40 11.48
CA ARG A 73 4.37 -12.64 11.27
C ARG A 73 5.11 -12.65 12.60
N GLY A 74 4.79 -11.69 13.45
CA GLY A 74 5.40 -11.64 14.76
C GLY A 74 5.08 -12.86 15.60
N ILE A 75 3.83 -13.27 15.55
CA ILE A 75 3.39 -14.45 16.27
C ILE A 75 4.09 -15.69 15.72
N GLY A 76 4.18 -15.76 14.42
CA GLY A 76 4.86 -16.88 13.80
C GLY A 76 6.29 -17.02 14.27
N LEU A 77 6.97 -15.92 14.40
CA LEU A 77 8.33 -15.94 14.91
C LEU A 77 8.37 -16.44 16.33
N SER A 78 7.45 -15.97 17.14
CA SER A 78 7.38 -16.45 18.52
C SER A 78 7.12 -17.93 18.58
N ALA A 79 6.21 -18.38 17.77
CA ALA A 79 5.85 -19.78 17.78
C ALA A 79 7.00 -20.66 17.32
N SER A 80 7.84 -20.14 16.48
CA SER A 80 8.96 -20.94 15.97
C SER A 80 10.11 -21.04 16.95
N VAL A 81 10.03 -20.32 17.99
CA VAL A 81 11.10 -20.31 18.99
C VAL A 81 11.06 -21.53 19.87
#